data_23e926c94aa796ea31bf637d5d71fb25
#
_entry.id   23e926c94aa796ea31bf637d5d71fb25
#
_cell.length_a   1.000
_cell.length_b   1.000
_cell.length_c   1.000
_cell.angle_alpha   90.00
_cell.angle_beta   90.00
_cell.angle_gamma   90.00
#
_symmetry.space_group_name_H-M   'P 1'
#
loop_
_entity.id
_entity.type
_entity.pdbx_description
1 polymer ?
#
loop_
_entity_poly.entity_id
_entity_poly.type
_entity_poly.pdbx_seq_one_letter_code
_entity_poly.pdbx_strand_id
1 'polypeptide(L)'
;MQIKTECRLQVIHKYNISNFTLKQIEYLKKFDKRENVTISQLAMELGLSKPTVTEMVKKFIRLDCIQKEQCRHDARVYYLYLTDKGRRIVRLEQIVNEYFVRRVGESLDEDDINLLIEILLKLN
;
A
#
# COMPACT_ATOMS: atom_id res chain seq x y z
N MET A 1 -16.15 -0.59 6.82
CA MET A 1 -16.90 0.64 6.54
C MET A 1 -17.32 0.66 5.09
N GLN A 2 -18.60 0.79 4.86
CA GLN A 2 -19.20 0.67 3.55
C GLN A 2 -18.74 1.75 2.55
N ILE A 3 -18.68 3.02 2.99
CA ILE A 3 -18.26 4.15 2.13
C ILE A 3 -16.81 3.98 1.66
N LYS A 4 -15.92 3.58 2.55
CA LYS A 4 -14.51 3.35 2.18
C LYS A 4 -14.38 2.17 1.21
N THR A 5 -15.20 1.14 1.39
CA THR A 5 -15.26 -0.01 0.48
C THR A 5 -15.78 0.39 -0.89
N GLU A 6 -16.84 1.20 -0.96
CA GLU A 6 -17.37 1.71 -2.23
C GLU A 6 -16.35 2.57 -2.97
N CYS A 7 -15.71 3.51 -2.28
CA CYS A 7 -14.65 4.34 -2.85
C CYS A 7 -13.51 3.51 -3.40
N ARG A 8 -13.12 2.49 -2.66
CA ARG A 8 -12.07 1.56 -3.06
C ARG A 8 -12.45 0.77 -4.31
N LEU A 9 -13.68 0.23 -4.37
CA LEU A 9 -14.15 -0.50 -5.55
C LEU A 9 -14.17 0.39 -6.79
N GLN A 10 -14.58 1.65 -6.66
CA GLN A 10 -14.55 2.60 -7.77
C GLN A 10 -13.13 2.87 -8.26
N VAL A 11 -12.16 3.03 -7.35
CA VAL A 11 -10.76 3.23 -7.69
C VAL A 11 -10.17 1.98 -8.34
N ILE A 12 -10.44 0.80 -7.80
CA ILE A 12 -10.00 -0.48 -8.37
C ILE A 12 -10.51 -0.63 -9.80
N HIS A 13 -11.79 -0.34 -10.02
CA HIS A 13 -12.41 -0.42 -11.34
C HIS A 13 -11.77 0.58 -12.31
N LYS A 14 -11.61 1.83 -11.87
CA LYS A 14 -11.06 2.90 -12.71
C LYS A 14 -9.61 2.64 -13.13
N TYR A 15 -8.79 2.09 -12.25
CA TYR A 15 -7.34 1.90 -12.47
C TYR A 15 -6.96 0.44 -12.72
N ASN A 16 -7.92 -0.48 -12.75
CA ASN A 16 -7.71 -1.90 -13.06
C ASN A 16 -6.65 -2.57 -12.18
N ILE A 17 -6.79 -2.40 -10.85
CA ILE A 17 -5.86 -2.97 -9.87
C ILE A 17 -6.45 -4.15 -9.09
N SER A 18 -7.33 -4.93 -9.73
CA SER A 18 -8.03 -6.05 -9.09
C SER A 18 -7.11 -7.20 -8.63
N ASN A 19 -5.87 -7.25 -9.11
CA ASN A 19 -4.91 -8.30 -8.78
C ASN A 19 -4.29 -8.18 -7.38
N PHE A 20 -4.61 -7.13 -6.63
CA PHE A 20 -4.00 -6.85 -5.33
C PHE A 20 -5.03 -6.89 -4.21
N THR A 21 -4.63 -7.51 -3.09
CA THR A 21 -5.36 -7.37 -1.83
C THR A 21 -5.00 -6.03 -1.16
N LEU A 22 -5.84 -5.59 -0.21
CA LEU A 22 -5.54 -4.43 0.63
C LEU A 22 -4.18 -4.55 1.30
N LYS A 23 -3.94 -5.71 1.86
CA LYS A 23 -2.73 -5.97 2.63
C LYS A 23 -1.48 -5.95 1.74
N GLN A 24 -1.60 -6.43 0.50
CA GLN A 24 -0.51 -6.37 -0.46
C GLN A 24 -0.18 -4.92 -0.86
N ILE A 25 -1.18 -4.06 -1.00
CA ILE A 25 -0.96 -2.63 -1.27
C ILE A 25 -0.25 -1.97 -0.09
N GLU A 26 -0.64 -2.31 1.14
CA GLU A 26 0.06 -1.83 2.35
C GLU A 26 1.52 -2.28 2.38
N TYR A 27 1.79 -3.51 1.97
CA TYR A 27 3.17 -4.00 1.89
C TYR A 27 3.98 -3.27 0.81
N LEU A 28 3.38 -2.97 -0.34
CA LEU A 28 4.02 -2.16 -1.37
C LEU A 28 4.40 -0.77 -0.87
N LYS A 29 3.61 -0.18 0.02
CA LYS A 29 3.92 1.12 0.62
C LYS A 29 5.23 1.13 1.39
N LYS A 30 5.68 -0.01 1.89
CA LYS A 30 6.95 -0.12 2.61
C LYS A 30 8.16 0.17 1.72
N PHE A 31 8.00 0.10 0.41
CA PHE A 31 9.05 0.43 -0.55
C PHE A 31 9.07 1.91 -0.92
N ASP A 32 8.00 2.65 -0.64
CA ASP A 32 7.87 4.04 -1.05
C ASP A 32 8.90 4.91 -0.35
N LYS A 33 9.59 5.76 -1.14
CA LYS A 33 10.64 6.68 -0.66
C LYS A 33 11.79 6.00 0.08
N ARG A 34 12.01 4.72 -0.16
CA ARG A 34 13.11 3.97 0.47
C ARG A 34 14.11 3.52 -0.58
N GLU A 35 15.35 3.47 -0.18
CA GLU A 35 16.46 2.97 -0.97
C GLU A 35 17.02 1.71 -0.33
N ASN A 36 17.59 0.84 -1.16
CA ASN A 36 18.32 -0.35 -0.70
C ASN A 36 17.52 -1.29 0.19
N VAL A 37 16.23 -1.46 -0.11
CA VAL A 37 15.36 -2.40 0.63
C VAL A 37 15.71 -3.83 0.24
N THR A 38 15.96 -4.69 1.24
CA THR A 38 16.24 -6.10 1.03
C THR A 38 15.09 -6.96 1.55
N ILE A 39 15.02 -8.21 1.10
CA ILE A 39 14.04 -9.19 1.61
C ILE A 39 14.20 -9.38 3.12
N SER A 40 15.44 -9.45 3.62
CA SER A 40 15.70 -9.63 5.05
C SER A 40 15.18 -8.48 5.90
N GLN A 41 15.41 -7.23 5.45
CA GLN A 41 14.89 -6.04 6.15
C GLN A 41 13.36 -6.02 6.14
N LEU A 42 12.77 -6.31 4.99
CA LEU A 42 11.33 -6.30 4.84
C LEU A 42 10.67 -7.38 5.71
N ALA A 43 11.24 -8.59 5.75
CA ALA A 43 10.75 -9.67 6.60
C ALA A 43 10.76 -9.27 8.08
N MET A 44 11.84 -8.64 8.53
CA MET A 44 11.96 -8.16 9.89
C MET A 44 10.90 -7.10 10.21
N GLU A 45 10.74 -6.11 9.34
CA GLU A 45 9.76 -5.02 9.54
C GLU A 45 8.32 -5.50 9.54
N LEU A 46 7.99 -6.48 8.70
CA LEU A 46 6.64 -7.01 8.58
C LEU A 46 6.33 -8.13 9.57
N GLY A 47 7.32 -8.63 10.30
CA GLY A 47 7.17 -9.79 11.18
C GLY A 47 6.82 -11.07 10.43
N LEU A 48 7.31 -11.22 9.20
CA LEU A 48 7.06 -12.37 8.33
C LEU A 48 8.35 -13.17 8.10
N SER A 49 8.20 -14.43 7.71
CA SER A 49 9.35 -15.24 7.32
C SER A 49 9.93 -14.76 5.98
N LYS A 50 11.22 -15.00 5.78
CA LYS A 50 11.87 -14.69 4.50
C LYS A 50 11.23 -15.41 3.31
N PRO A 51 10.89 -16.72 3.38
CA PRO A 51 10.19 -17.39 2.29
C PRO A 51 8.85 -16.74 1.94
N THR A 52 8.07 -16.32 2.95
CA THR A 52 6.80 -15.62 2.73
C THR A 52 7.01 -14.30 1.99
N VAL A 53 7.98 -13.49 2.41
CA VAL A 53 8.32 -12.23 1.76
C VAL A 53 8.86 -12.47 0.35
N THR A 54 9.67 -13.50 0.16
CA THR A 54 10.19 -13.86 -1.16
C THR A 54 9.07 -14.16 -2.14
N GLU A 55 8.07 -14.95 -1.74
CA GLU A 55 6.93 -15.27 -2.59
C GLU A 55 6.09 -14.02 -2.90
N MET A 56 5.89 -13.16 -1.93
CA MET A 56 5.18 -11.89 -2.13
C MET A 56 5.93 -10.99 -3.12
N VAL A 57 7.24 -10.86 -2.96
CA VAL A 57 8.08 -10.05 -3.86
C VAL A 57 8.07 -10.63 -5.28
N LYS A 58 8.13 -11.95 -5.44
CA LYS A 58 8.00 -12.59 -6.74
C LYS A 58 6.69 -12.23 -7.44
N LYS A 59 5.59 -12.21 -6.70
CA LYS A 59 4.29 -11.77 -7.23
C LYS A 59 4.37 -10.31 -7.70
N PHE A 60 4.93 -9.43 -6.90
CA PHE A 60 5.05 -8.01 -7.25
C PHE A 60 5.94 -7.78 -8.48
N ILE A 61 6.98 -8.58 -8.64
CA ILE A 61 7.83 -8.54 -9.84
C ILE A 61 7.04 -9.00 -11.07
N ARG A 62 6.29 -10.11 -10.95
CA ARG A 62 5.44 -10.60 -12.06
C ARG A 62 4.40 -9.56 -12.50
N LEU A 63 3.88 -8.80 -11.56
CA LEU A 63 2.89 -7.74 -11.82
C LEU A 63 3.53 -6.39 -12.19
N ASP A 64 4.84 -6.38 -12.38
CA ASP A 64 5.62 -5.21 -12.77
C ASP A 64 5.53 -4.04 -11.76
N CYS A 65 5.40 -4.35 -10.47
CA CYS A 65 5.33 -3.35 -9.41
C CYS A 65 6.66 -3.15 -8.68
N ILE A 66 7.50 -4.18 -8.66
CA ILE A 66 8.82 -4.20 -8.04
C ILE A 66 9.85 -4.63 -9.08
N GLN A 67 11.01 -4.00 -9.07
CA GLN A 67 12.20 -4.46 -9.77
C GLN A 67 13.31 -4.69 -8.77
N LYS A 68 14.24 -5.60 -9.11
CA LYS A 68 15.39 -5.89 -8.27
C LYS A 68 16.69 -5.52 -8.97
N GLU A 69 17.65 -5.06 -8.19
CA GLU A 69 18.99 -4.74 -8.65
C GLU A 69 20.00 -5.45 -7.76
N GLN A 70 20.95 -6.13 -8.38
CA GLN A 70 21.99 -6.84 -7.67
C GLN A 70 22.96 -5.84 -7.02
N CYS A 71 23.33 -6.08 -5.75
CA CYS A 71 24.33 -5.27 -5.07
C CYS A 71 25.69 -5.45 -5.74
N ARG A 72 26.40 -4.34 -5.97
CA ARG A 72 27.74 -4.34 -6.61
C ARG A 72 28.79 -5.00 -5.74
N HIS A 73 28.62 -4.98 -4.42
CA HIS A 73 29.61 -5.44 -3.45
C HIS A 73 29.37 -6.87 -2.98
N ASP A 74 28.14 -7.39 -3.14
CA ASP A 74 27.79 -8.75 -2.78
C ASP A 74 26.71 -9.27 -3.73
N ALA A 75 27.09 -10.19 -4.62
CA ALA A 75 26.19 -10.76 -5.62
C ALA A 75 25.02 -11.57 -5.04
N ARG A 76 25.07 -11.88 -3.73
CA ARG A 76 23.99 -12.60 -3.04
C ARG A 76 22.88 -11.64 -2.57
N VAL A 77 23.13 -10.34 -2.57
CA VAL A 77 22.20 -9.31 -2.09
C VAL A 77 21.57 -8.61 -3.27
N TYR A 78 20.25 -8.49 -3.21
CA TYR A 78 19.46 -7.73 -4.18
C TYR A 78 18.69 -6.62 -3.45
N TYR A 79 18.72 -5.45 -4.03
CA TYR A 79 17.88 -4.34 -3.60
C TYR A 79 16.59 -4.31 -4.40
N LEU A 80 15.51 -3.93 -3.74
CA LEU A 80 14.16 -3.94 -4.29
C LEU A 80 13.65 -2.50 -4.39
N TYR A 81 13.03 -2.17 -5.51
CA TYR A 81 12.53 -0.83 -5.81
C TYR A 81 11.13 -0.92 -6.40
N LEU A 82 10.31 0.08 -6.12
CA LEU A 82 9.06 0.27 -6.84
C LEU A 82 9.34 0.67 -8.28
N THR A 83 8.57 0.09 -9.20
CA THR A 83 8.47 0.60 -10.57
C THR A 83 7.54 1.83 -10.61
N ASP A 84 7.43 2.50 -11.74
CA ASP A 84 6.44 3.56 -11.90
C ASP A 84 5.01 3.06 -11.67
N LYS A 85 4.71 1.86 -12.16
CA LYS A 85 3.43 1.20 -11.90
C LYS A 85 3.22 0.95 -10.40
N GLY A 86 4.24 0.44 -9.70
CA GLY A 86 4.18 0.22 -8.25
C GLY A 86 3.93 1.50 -7.49
N ARG A 87 4.59 2.59 -7.85
CA ARG A 87 4.35 3.91 -7.25
C ARG A 87 2.93 4.40 -7.47
N ARG A 88 2.38 4.21 -8.66
CA ARG A 88 0.98 4.59 -8.93
C ARG A 88 0.01 3.81 -8.05
N ILE A 89 0.24 2.52 -7.86
CA ILE A 89 -0.62 1.68 -7.00
C ILE A 89 -0.55 2.12 -5.55
N VAL A 90 0.64 2.43 -5.04
CA VAL A 90 0.81 2.95 -3.68
C VAL A 90 0.04 4.26 -3.49
N ARG A 91 0.06 5.15 -4.49
CA ARG A 91 -0.68 6.41 -4.45
C ARG A 91 -2.20 6.23 -4.49
N LEU A 92 -2.69 5.12 -5.02
CA LEU A 92 -4.13 4.85 -5.10
C LEU A 92 -4.78 4.77 -3.71
N GLU A 93 -4.08 4.27 -2.71
CA GLU A 93 -4.63 4.26 -1.35
C GLU A 93 -4.82 5.69 -0.83
N GLN A 94 -3.86 6.58 -1.11
CA GLN A 94 -4.01 7.99 -0.78
C GLN A 94 -5.21 8.60 -1.50
N ILE A 95 -5.42 8.29 -2.77
CA ILE A 95 -6.58 8.75 -3.55
C ILE A 95 -7.88 8.23 -2.93
N VAL A 96 -7.94 6.98 -2.52
CA VAL A 96 -9.11 6.39 -1.84
C VAL A 96 -9.40 7.12 -0.54
N ASN A 97 -8.38 7.40 0.25
CA ASN A 97 -8.53 8.11 1.52
C ASN A 97 -9.01 9.55 1.30
N GLU A 98 -8.49 10.25 0.31
CA GLU A 98 -8.92 11.61 -0.05
C GLU A 98 -10.37 11.63 -0.54
N TYR A 99 -10.76 10.65 -1.34
CA TYR A 99 -12.14 10.51 -1.81
C TYR A 99 -13.09 10.23 -0.64
N PHE A 100 -12.71 9.35 0.28
CA PHE A 100 -13.47 9.06 1.50
C PHE A 100 -13.66 10.30 2.36
N VAL A 101 -12.60 11.05 2.62
CA VAL A 101 -12.66 12.30 3.41
C VAL A 101 -13.59 13.31 2.75
N ARG A 102 -13.52 13.44 1.43
CA ARG A 102 -14.41 14.35 0.69
C ARG A 102 -15.87 13.93 0.83
N ARG A 103 -16.18 12.62 0.67
CA ARG A 103 -17.55 12.11 0.83
C ARG A 103 -18.10 12.34 2.23
N VAL A 104 -17.28 12.15 3.24
CA VAL A 104 -17.65 12.46 4.64
C VAL A 104 -17.95 13.95 4.79
N GLY A 105 -17.09 14.82 4.25
CA GLY A 105 -17.30 16.27 4.33
C GLY A 105 -18.56 16.77 3.62
N GLU A 106 -18.96 16.10 2.53
CA GLU A 106 -20.17 16.43 1.79
C GLU A 106 -21.45 15.91 2.47
N SER A 107 -21.36 14.82 3.23
CA SER A 107 -22.50 14.07 3.77
C SER A 107 -22.81 14.41 5.23
N LEU A 108 -21.86 14.95 5.97
CA LEU A 108 -21.97 15.22 7.39
C LEU A 108 -21.83 16.72 7.66
N ASP A 109 -22.58 17.21 8.65
CA ASP A 109 -22.38 18.58 9.14
C ASP A 109 -21.16 18.64 10.09
N GLU A 110 -20.85 19.86 10.58
CA GLU A 110 -19.70 20.09 11.44
C GLU A 110 -19.80 19.31 12.77
N ASP A 111 -20.99 19.23 13.35
CA ASP A 111 -21.21 18.49 14.60
C ASP A 111 -21.00 16.99 14.40
N ASP A 112 -21.50 16.44 13.31
CA ASP A 112 -21.31 15.03 12.94
C ASP A 112 -19.83 14.71 12.73
N ILE A 113 -19.10 15.59 12.05
CA ILE A 113 -17.67 15.42 11.81
C ILE A 113 -16.89 15.41 13.13
N ASN A 114 -17.20 16.35 14.03
CA ASN A 114 -16.57 16.42 15.35
C ASN A 114 -16.85 15.17 16.17
N LEU A 115 -18.07 14.66 16.14
CA LEU A 115 -18.44 13.42 16.82
C LEU A 115 -17.68 12.21 16.24
N LEU A 116 -17.56 12.15 14.91
CA LEU A 116 -16.81 11.10 14.24
C LEU A 116 -15.32 11.12 14.66
N ILE A 117 -14.72 12.29 14.72
CA ILE A 117 -13.34 12.47 15.17
C ILE A 117 -13.18 11.96 16.62
N GLU A 118 -14.09 12.33 17.51
CA GLU A 118 -14.06 11.84 18.90
C GLU A 118 -14.13 10.31 18.98
N ILE A 119 -15.01 9.70 18.19
CA ILE A 119 -15.17 8.24 18.16
C ILE A 119 -13.88 7.58 17.64
N LEU A 120 -13.30 8.10 16.55
CA LEU A 120 -12.08 7.55 15.97
C LEU A 120 -10.88 7.64 16.92
N LEU A 121 -10.79 8.72 17.69
CA LEU A 121 -9.72 8.87 18.68
C LEU A 121 -9.78 7.85 19.81
N LYS A 122 -10.95 7.29 20.09
CA LYS A 122 -11.10 6.20 21.07
C LYS A 122 -10.59 4.85 20.60
N LEU A 123 -10.38 4.70 19.30
CA LEU A 123 -9.92 3.43 18.70
C LEU A 123 -8.40 3.31 18.66
N ASN A 124 -7.68 4.32 19.03
CA ASN A 124 -6.20 4.30 19.08
C ASN A 124 -5.68 3.80 20.41
#